data_e0ca1f217f8456de53793cd0a5a3a17e
#
_entry.id   e0ca1f217f8456de53793cd0a5a3a17e
#
_cell.length_a   1.000
_cell.length_b   1.000
_cell.length_c   1.000
_cell.angle_alpha   90.00
_cell.angle_beta   90.00
_cell.angle_gamma   90.00
#
_symmetry.space_group_name_H-M   'P 1'
#
loop_
_entity.id
_entity.type
_entity.pdbx_description
1 polymer ?
#
loop_
_entity_poly.entity_id
_entity_poly.type
_entity_poly.pdbx_seq_one_letter_code
_entity_poly.pdbx_strand_id
1 'polypeptide(L)'
;DGSIGAGSVLMPFGGKYQLTETQAMVAKLPVLKGKCDTVTMMSYGFDPYLSSWSPYHGAIYAVTDSVAKIVAAGGDFSKIRFTYQEYFRRMTEDPERWSQPFAALLGAYEAQMGFGLPSIGGKDSMSGTFEHIDVPPTLCSFAIDVAKEGDIITPELKNDGDVLVRFDIKKNQYDLPDFEQVKALYSAIHELIQ
;
A
#
# COMPACT_ATOMS: atom_id res chain seq x y z
N ASP A 1 -0.27 21.05 -4.00
CA ASP A 1 0.77 22.03 -4.09
C ASP A 1 1.82 21.68 -5.13
N GLY A 2 2.11 22.61 -6.05
CA GLY A 2 3.09 22.41 -7.11
C GLY A 2 4.56 22.45 -6.66
N SER A 3 4.86 22.39 -5.38
CA SER A 3 6.21 22.55 -4.81
C SER A 3 6.88 21.24 -4.38
N ILE A 4 6.61 20.14 -5.06
CA ILE A 4 7.21 18.83 -4.75
C ILE A 4 8.57 18.69 -5.37
N GLY A 5 9.41 19.43 -5.50
CA GLY A 5 10.78 19.24 -5.98
C GLY A 5 10.92 18.64 -7.38
N ALA A 6 12.07 18.86 -7.98
CA ALA A 6 12.37 18.47 -9.35
C ALA A 6 12.53 16.95 -9.59
N GLY A 7 12.53 16.15 -8.54
CA GLY A 7 12.63 14.69 -8.62
C GLY A 7 11.31 13.96 -8.72
N SER A 8 10.17 14.64 -8.49
CA SER A 8 8.85 13.99 -8.53
C SER A 8 8.49 13.54 -9.94
N VAL A 9 8.04 12.30 -10.08
CA VAL A 9 7.54 11.72 -11.33
C VAL A 9 6.01 11.74 -11.35
N LEU A 10 5.38 11.34 -10.24
CA LEU A 10 3.94 11.50 -10.06
C LEU A 10 3.64 12.70 -9.16
N MET A 11 2.77 13.57 -9.61
CA MET A 11 2.23 14.67 -8.81
C MET A 11 1.11 14.16 -7.90
N PRO A 12 0.82 14.79 -6.76
CA PRO A 12 -0.26 14.37 -5.85
C PRO A 12 -1.62 14.28 -6.54
N PHE A 13 -1.86 15.15 -7.52
CA PHE A 13 -3.04 15.16 -8.36
C PHE A 13 -2.62 15.23 -9.82
N GLY A 14 -3.03 14.23 -10.60
CA GLY A 14 -2.75 14.11 -12.03
C GLY A 14 -3.89 14.57 -12.92
N GLY A 15 -3.68 14.42 -14.23
CA GLY A 15 -4.62 14.81 -15.26
C GLY A 15 -4.57 16.30 -15.62
N LYS A 16 -5.21 16.63 -16.73
CA LYS A 16 -5.23 18.01 -17.28
C LYS A 16 -5.73 19.06 -16.28
N TYR A 17 -6.66 18.69 -15.42
CA TYR A 17 -7.27 19.58 -14.43
C TYR A 17 -6.73 19.38 -13.00
N GLN A 18 -5.75 18.49 -12.82
CA GLN A 18 -5.17 18.14 -11.51
C GLN A 18 -6.24 17.74 -10.47
N LEU A 19 -7.18 16.91 -10.89
CA LEU A 19 -8.29 16.42 -10.04
C LEU A 19 -8.20 14.93 -9.73
N THR A 20 -7.30 14.18 -10.39
CA THR A 20 -7.15 12.75 -10.20
C THR A 20 -6.06 12.50 -9.15
N GLU A 21 -6.46 12.04 -7.97
CA GLU A 21 -5.54 11.70 -6.89
C GLU A 21 -4.63 10.53 -7.30
N THR A 22 -3.33 10.69 -7.11
CA THR A 22 -2.35 9.60 -7.29
C THR A 22 -2.27 8.74 -6.04
N GLN A 23 -2.22 7.42 -6.24
CA GLN A 23 -2.25 6.44 -5.15
C GLN A 23 -0.84 6.03 -4.69
N ALA A 24 0.20 6.43 -5.41
CA ALA A 24 1.59 6.16 -5.06
C ALA A 24 2.46 7.41 -5.22
N MET A 25 3.40 7.61 -4.31
CA MET A 25 4.48 8.57 -4.48
C MET A 25 5.55 7.94 -5.38
N VAL A 26 5.99 8.64 -6.41
CA VAL A 26 7.09 8.23 -7.29
C VAL A 26 8.06 9.38 -7.49
N ALA A 27 9.32 9.15 -7.17
CA ALA A 27 10.37 10.16 -7.27
C ALA A 27 11.69 9.56 -7.79
N LYS A 28 12.41 10.34 -8.60
CA LYS A 28 13.75 9.97 -9.08
C LYS A 28 14.74 9.89 -7.93
N LEU A 29 15.66 8.94 -8.02
CA LEU A 29 16.81 8.92 -7.11
C LEU A 29 17.66 10.18 -7.35
N PRO A 30 17.96 10.93 -6.29
CA PRO A 30 18.84 12.09 -6.41
C PRO A 30 20.27 11.66 -6.72
N VAL A 31 20.87 12.27 -7.71
CA VAL A 31 22.28 12.07 -8.08
C VAL A 31 23.03 13.40 -8.08
N LEU A 32 24.29 13.38 -7.65
CA LEU A 32 25.10 14.59 -7.58
C LEU A 32 25.47 15.13 -8.97
N LYS A 33 25.61 14.25 -9.95
CA LYS A 33 25.96 14.61 -11.35
C LYS A 33 25.28 13.67 -12.32
N GLY A 34 24.96 14.17 -13.52
CA GLY A 34 24.34 13.38 -14.58
C GLY A 34 22.82 13.27 -14.46
N LYS A 35 22.25 12.26 -15.13
CA LYS A 35 20.81 11.95 -15.13
C LYS A 35 20.61 10.55 -14.56
N CYS A 36 19.53 10.35 -13.84
CA CYS A 36 19.10 9.06 -13.33
C CYS A 36 17.64 8.82 -13.77
N ASP A 37 17.39 7.67 -14.36
CA ASP A 37 16.06 7.20 -14.76
C ASP A 37 15.44 6.23 -13.74
N THR A 38 16.18 5.92 -12.68
CA THR A 38 15.68 5.08 -11.60
C THR A 38 14.82 5.91 -10.65
N VAL A 39 13.67 5.36 -10.32
CA VAL A 39 12.70 5.94 -9.39
C VAL A 39 12.49 5.05 -8.18
N THR A 40 12.17 5.66 -7.05
CA THR A 40 11.59 4.98 -5.89
C THR A 40 10.10 5.20 -5.90
N MET A 41 9.35 4.19 -5.51
CA MET A 41 7.92 4.20 -5.39
C MET A 41 7.54 3.90 -3.94
N MET A 42 6.51 4.57 -3.44
CA MET A 42 5.93 4.27 -2.14
C MET A 42 4.42 4.45 -2.18
N SER A 43 3.71 3.49 -1.62
CA SER A 43 2.26 3.56 -1.40
C SER A 43 1.94 3.19 0.03
N TYR A 44 0.69 3.40 0.43
CA TYR A 44 0.20 2.91 1.71
C TYR A 44 -1.17 2.25 1.56
N GLY A 45 -1.47 1.35 2.50
CA GLY A 45 -2.79 0.74 2.66
C GLY A 45 -3.23 0.80 4.11
N PHE A 46 -4.49 1.19 4.32
CA PHE A 46 -5.15 1.20 5.62
C PHE A 46 -6.64 1.49 5.45
N ASP A 47 -7.48 0.70 6.10
CA ASP A 47 -8.92 0.94 6.23
C ASP A 47 -9.32 0.89 7.70
N PRO A 48 -9.69 2.04 8.32
CA PRO A 48 -10.04 2.11 9.72
C PRO A 48 -11.33 1.35 10.07
N TYR A 49 -12.27 1.22 9.15
CA TYR A 49 -13.53 0.50 9.38
C TYR A 49 -13.30 -1.01 9.38
N LEU A 50 -12.54 -1.50 8.39
CA LEU A 50 -12.17 -2.91 8.33
C LEU A 50 -11.31 -3.31 9.53
N SER A 51 -10.35 -2.47 9.91
CA SER A 51 -9.48 -2.70 11.07
C SER A 51 -10.26 -2.69 12.39
N SER A 52 -11.30 -1.87 12.51
CA SER A 52 -12.17 -1.84 13.67
C SER A 52 -13.07 -3.08 13.75
N TRP A 53 -13.51 -3.61 12.61
CA TRP A 53 -14.25 -4.86 12.55
C TRP A 53 -13.36 -6.07 12.86
N SER A 54 -12.18 -6.13 12.28
CA SER A 54 -11.20 -7.19 12.52
C SER A 54 -9.78 -6.67 12.23
N PRO A 55 -8.93 -6.48 13.26
CA PRO A 55 -7.55 -6.05 13.06
C PRO A 55 -6.73 -7.00 12.17
N TYR A 56 -7.04 -8.30 12.23
CA TYR A 56 -6.43 -9.33 11.37
C TYR A 56 -6.73 -9.10 9.89
N HIS A 57 -8.02 -8.96 9.53
CA HIS A 57 -8.41 -8.66 8.15
C HIS A 57 -7.94 -7.29 7.71
N GLY A 58 -8.03 -6.29 8.61
CA GLY A 58 -7.54 -4.94 8.35
C GLY A 58 -6.08 -4.93 7.93
N ALA A 59 -5.22 -5.67 8.62
CA ALA A 59 -3.81 -5.78 8.29
C ALA A 59 -3.56 -6.52 6.97
N ILE A 60 -4.26 -7.62 6.70
CA ILE A 60 -4.15 -8.35 5.41
C ILE A 60 -4.50 -7.44 4.24
N TYR A 61 -5.63 -6.72 4.34
CA TYR A 61 -6.05 -5.82 3.28
C TYR A 61 -5.22 -4.54 3.19
N ALA A 62 -4.66 -4.05 4.30
CA ALA A 62 -3.70 -2.95 4.27
C ALA A 62 -2.46 -3.31 3.45
N VAL A 63 -1.91 -4.53 3.64
CA VAL A 63 -0.79 -5.03 2.83
C VAL A 63 -1.22 -5.20 1.38
N THR A 64 -2.34 -5.85 1.12
CA THR A 64 -2.84 -6.10 -0.25
C THR A 64 -3.09 -4.80 -1.01
N ASP A 65 -3.69 -3.78 -0.37
CA ASP A 65 -3.96 -2.47 -0.97
C ASP A 65 -2.67 -1.71 -1.29
N SER A 66 -1.70 -1.72 -0.38
CA SER A 66 -0.41 -1.07 -0.63
C SER A 66 0.32 -1.68 -1.82
N VAL A 67 0.27 -3.02 -2.00
CA VAL A 67 0.83 -3.71 -3.17
C VAL A 67 0.07 -3.32 -4.45
N ALA A 68 -1.27 -3.34 -4.41
CA ALA A 68 -2.11 -2.99 -5.55
C ALA A 68 -1.77 -1.60 -6.11
N LYS A 69 -1.57 -0.62 -5.24
CA LYS A 69 -1.23 0.77 -5.61
C LYS A 69 0.13 0.89 -6.29
N ILE A 70 1.13 0.12 -5.85
CA ILE A 70 2.44 0.05 -6.52
C ILE A 70 2.28 -0.52 -7.93
N VAL A 71 1.59 -1.65 -8.07
CA VAL A 71 1.35 -2.30 -9.37
C VAL A 71 0.55 -1.38 -10.30
N ALA A 72 -0.48 -0.73 -9.79
CA ALA A 72 -1.29 0.21 -10.57
C ALA A 72 -0.51 1.44 -11.08
N ALA A 73 0.60 1.79 -10.44
CA ALA A 73 1.50 2.84 -10.88
C ALA A 73 2.63 2.37 -11.81
N GLY A 74 2.71 1.07 -12.13
CA GLY A 74 3.70 0.47 -13.03
C GLY A 74 4.79 -0.35 -12.34
N GLY A 75 4.76 -0.47 -11.00
CA GLY A 75 5.74 -1.24 -10.23
C GLY A 75 5.58 -2.76 -10.36
N ASP A 76 6.63 -3.49 -10.02
CA ASP A 76 6.70 -4.95 -10.00
C ASP A 76 6.51 -5.45 -8.58
N PHE A 77 5.36 -6.07 -8.29
CA PHE A 77 5.05 -6.52 -6.93
C PHE A 77 6.15 -7.41 -6.33
N SER A 78 6.85 -8.21 -7.13
CA SER A 78 7.86 -9.16 -6.66
C SER A 78 9.09 -8.50 -6.04
N LYS A 79 9.31 -7.22 -6.30
CA LYS A 79 10.43 -6.42 -5.79
C LYS A 79 10.10 -5.65 -4.51
N ILE A 80 8.84 -5.61 -4.12
CA ILE A 80 8.37 -4.81 -2.98
C ILE A 80 9.03 -5.26 -1.67
N ARG A 81 9.29 -4.26 -0.82
CA ARG A 81 9.61 -4.43 0.60
C ARG A 81 8.65 -3.59 1.41
N PHE A 82 8.24 -4.12 2.58
CA PHE A 82 7.30 -3.42 3.44
C PHE A 82 8.00 -2.73 4.60
N THR A 83 7.36 -1.68 5.10
CA THR A 83 7.54 -1.16 6.43
C THR A 83 6.16 -0.88 7.03
N TYR A 84 5.98 -1.13 8.33
CA TYR A 84 4.68 -0.98 8.97
C TYR A 84 4.72 0.12 10.01
N GLN A 85 3.64 0.90 10.06
CA GLN A 85 3.39 1.85 11.13
C GLN A 85 2.15 1.38 11.89
N GLU A 86 2.33 1.10 13.16
CA GLU A 86 1.27 0.62 14.03
C GLU A 86 0.91 1.65 15.09
N TYR A 87 -0.39 1.77 15.37
CA TYR A 87 -0.89 2.67 16.39
C TYR A 87 -2.16 2.09 17.03
N PHE A 88 -2.06 1.76 18.31
CA PHE A 88 -3.13 1.13 19.06
C PHE A 88 -3.49 1.94 20.30
N ARG A 89 -4.69 1.71 20.83
CA ARG A 89 -5.16 2.26 22.10
C ARG A 89 -4.18 1.93 23.22
N ARG A 90 -4.21 2.72 24.29
CA ARG A 90 -3.35 2.49 25.45
C ARG A 90 -3.54 1.09 26.01
N MET A 91 -2.44 0.40 26.20
CA MET A 91 -2.44 -0.93 26.83
C MET A 91 -2.67 -0.81 28.34
N THR A 92 -3.39 -1.79 28.86
CA THR A 92 -3.68 -1.97 30.30
C THR A 92 -3.44 -3.46 30.63
N GLU A 93 -3.88 -3.91 31.80
CA GLU A 93 -3.89 -5.35 32.13
C GLU A 93 -5.02 -6.14 31.43
N ASP A 94 -5.90 -5.44 30.72
CA ASP A 94 -7.01 -6.06 29.98
C ASP A 94 -6.46 -6.84 28.74
N PRO A 95 -6.60 -8.16 28.67
CA PRO A 95 -6.12 -8.96 27.56
C PRO A 95 -6.82 -8.64 26.22
N GLU A 96 -8.02 -8.11 26.22
CA GLU A 96 -8.70 -7.69 25.00
C GLU A 96 -7.92 -6.56 24.32
N ARG A 97 -7.34 -5.63 25.07
CA ARG A 97 -6.51 -4.55 24.50
C ARG A 97 -5.28 -5.09 23.81
N TRP A 98 -4.64 -6.11 24.36
CA TRP A 98 -3.47 -6.78 23.78
C TRP A 98 -3.80 -7.65 22.57
N SER A 99 -5.04 -8.14 22.45
CA SER A 99 -5.44 -8.94 21.30
C SER A 99 -5.43 -8.17 19.98
N GLN A 100 -5.66 -6.87 20.01
CA GLN A 100 -5.73 -6.04 18.80
C GLN A 100 -4.38 -5.96 18.05
N PRO A 101 -3.27 -5.52 18.68
CA PRO A 101 -1.97 -5.54 18.01
C PRO A 101 -1.54 -6.96 17.61
N PHE A 102 -1.80 -7.95 18.44
CA PHE A 102 -1.47 -9.34 18.11
C PHE A 102 -2.21 -9.84 16.87
N ALA A 103 -3.52 -9.56 16.75
CA ALA A 103 -4.31 -9.93 15.59
C ALA A 103 -3.83 -9.18 14.32
N ALA A 104 -3.49 -7.90 14.43
CA ALA A 104 -2.95 -7.13 13.31
C ALA A 104 -1.60 -7.68 12.82
N LEU A 105 -0.70 -8.01 13.74
CA LEU A 105 0.60 -8.64 13.42
C LEU A 105 0.42 -10.00 12.75
N LEU A 106 -0.51 -10.84 13.21
CA LEU A 106 -0.82 -12.10 12.55
C LEU A 106 -1.34 -11.91 11.13
N GLY A 107 -2.22 -10.91 10.91
CA GLY A 107 -2.70 -10.56 9.58
C GLY A 107 -1.58 -10.08 8.65
N ALA A 108 -0.71 -9.20 9.13
CA ALA A 108 0.45 -8.75 8.37
C ALA A 108 1.42 -9.89 8.05
N TYR A 109 1.65 -10.81 9.00
CA TYR A 109 2.47 -12.01 8.79
C TYR A 109 1.85 -12.92 7.71
N GLU A 110 0.56 -13.20 7.79
CA GLU A 110 -0.18 -13.98 6.78
C GLU A 110 -0.01 -13.38 5.39
N ALA A 111 -0.20 -12.08 5.24
CA ALA A 111 -0.06 -11.40 3.97
C ALA A 111 1.38 -11.44 3.43
N GLN A 112 2.39 -11.24 4.28
CA GLN A 112 3.79 -11.36 3.88
C GLN A 112 4.12 -12.77 3.39
N MET A 113 3.68 -13.80 4.11
CA MET A 113 3.88 -15.19 3.70
C MET A 113 3.13 -15.50 2.40
N GLY A 114 1.91 -15.01 2.25
CA GLY A 114 1.10 -15.19 1.06
C GLY A 114 1.72 -14.57 -0.19
N PHE A 115 2.21 -13.33 -0.08
CA PHE A 115 2.93 -12.67 -1.17
C PHE A 115 4.37 -13.20 -1.38
N GLY A 116 4.99 -13.77 -0.36
CA GLY A 116 6.41 -14.11 -0.35
C GLY A 116 7.32 -12.87 -0.28
N LEU A 117 6.84 -11.79 0.35
CA LEU A 117 7.51 -10.49 0.41
C LEU A 117 7.85 -10.13 1.86
N PRO A 118 9.09 -9.69 2.15
CA PRO A 118 9.50 -9.35 3.52
C PRO A 118 9.18 -7.91 3.89
N SER A 119 8.99 -7.67 5.18
CA SER A 119 9.13 -6.34 5.78
C SER A 119 10.57 -6.08 6.22
N ILE A 120 11.02 -4.84 6.10
CA ILE A 120 12.34 -4.40 6.56
C ILE A 120 12.32 -3.91 8.01
N GLY A 121 11.14 -3.69 8.57
CA GLY A 121 10.93 -3.20 9.91
C GLY A 121 9.63 -2.44 10.03
N GLY A 122 9.53 -1.65 11.08
CA GLY A 122 8.34 -0.86 11.37
C GLY A 122 8.50 -0.12 12.68
N LYS A 123 7.42 0.50 13.12
CA LYS A 123 7.34 1.20 14.39
C LYS A 123 5.92 1.07 14.93
N ASP A 124 5.81 0.73 16.19
CA ASP A 124 4.54 0.64 16.90
C ASP A 124 4.41 1.69 18.00
N SER A 125 3.19 1.97 18.41
CA SER A 125 2.85 2.82 19.52
C SER A 125 1.54 2.37 20.14
N MET A 126 1.51 2.30 21.48
CA MET A 126 0.36 1.89 22.28
C MET A 126 -0.19 3.06 23.11
N SER A 127 -0.18 4.26 22.54
CA SER A 127 -0.59 5.50 23.24
C SER A 127 -1.87 6.15 22.68
N GLY A 128 -2.60 5.43 21.81
CA GLY A 128 -3.75 5.95 21.07
C GLY A 128 -5.05 6.05 21.88
N THR A 129 -4.98 6.55 23.10
CA THR A 129 -6.15 6.82 23.94
C THR A 129 -6.07 8.25 24.45
N PHE A 130 -7.13 9.01 24.21
CA PHE A 130 -7.34 10.34 24.80
C PHE A 130 -8.69 10.36 25.54
N GLU A 131 -8.63 10.51 26.86
CA GLU A 131 -9.80 10.41 27.74
C GLU A 131 -10.54 9.08 27.51
N HIS A 132 -11.73 9.13 26.90
CA HIS A 132 -12.59 7.99 26.57
C HIS A 132 -12.59 7.62 25.07
N ILE A 133 -11.75 8.27 24.27
CA ILE A 133 -11.62 8.03 22.83
C ILE A 133 -10.39 7.16 22.58
N ASP A 134 -10.61 6.01 21.96
CA ASP A 134 -9.55 5.13 21.48
C ASP A 134 -9.41 5.27 19.96
N VAL A 135 -8.17 5.27 19.44
CA VAL A 135 -7.93 5.15 18.00
C VAL A 135 -8.40 3.77 17.49
N PRO A 136 -8.86 3.65 16.25
CA PRO A 136 -9.07 2.33 15.66
C PRO A 136 -7.78 1.53 15.67
N PRO A 137 -7.85 0.18 15.77
CA PRO A 137 -6.65 -0.66 15.64
C PRO A 137 -5.97 -0.36 14.31
N THR A 138 -4.78 0.21 14.34
CA THR A 138 -4.09 0.68 13.13
C THR A 138 -2.85 -0.14 12.86
N LEU A 139 -2.82 -0.80 11.70
CA LEU A 139 -1.61 -1.24 11.02
C LEU A 139 -1.66 -0.65 9.62
N CYS A 140 -0.85 0.35 9.37
CA CYS A 140 -0.66 0.94 8.06
C CYS A 140 0.51 0.25 7.37
N SER A 141 0.27 -0.35 6.21
CA SER A 141 1.30 -0.95 5.37
C SER A 141 1.85 0.10 4.40
N PHE A 142 3.16 0.24 4.36
CA PHE A 142 3.86 0.98 3.31
C PHE A 142 4.60 -0.02 2.43
N ALA A 143 4.29 -0.01 1.13
CA ALA A 143 4.98 -0.80 0.11
C ALA A 143 5.98 0.09 -0.62
N ILE A 144 7.22 -0.37 -0.71
CA ILE A 144 8.32 0.35 -1.36
C ILE A 144 8.84 -0.51 -2.52
N ASP A 145 9.01 0.11 -3.68
CA ASP A 145 9.58 -0.51 -4.88
C ASP A 145 10.56 0.43 -5.58
N VAL A 146 11.28 -0.11 -6.55
CA VAL A 146 12.22 0.59 -7.42
C VAL A 146 11.92 0.24 -8.87
N ALA A 147 11.72 1.24 -9.71
CA ALA A 147 11.38 1.06 -11.12
C ALA A 147 12.20 2.01 -12.02
N LYS A 148 11.92 2.00 -13.31
CA LYS A 148 12.39 3.00 -14.27
C LYS A 148 11.32 4.05 -14.50
N GLU A 149 11.73 5.29 -14.72
CA GLU A 149 10.81 6.41 -14.99
C GLU A 149 9.86 6.11 -16.15
N GLY A 150 10.37 5.42 -17.19
CA GLY A 150 9.58 5.08 -18.38
C GLY A 150 8.47 4.05 -18.16
N ASP A 151 8.54 3.31 -17.07
CA ASP A 151 7.58 2.25 -16.71
C ASP A 151 6.40 2.79 -15.87
N ILE A 152 6.47 4.07 -15.50
CA ILE A 152 5.48 4.69 -14.60
C ILE A 152 4.29 5.23 -15.40
N ILE A 153 3.10 4.91 -14.95
CA ILE A 153 1.85 5.40 -15.52
C ILE A 153 1.09 6.30 -14.53
N THR A 154 0.28 7.17 -15.09
CA THR A 154 -0.57 8.09 -14.33
C THR A 154 -2.02 7.58 -14.28
N PRO A 155 -2.80 7.88 -13.21
CA PRO A 155 -4.09 7.23 -12.96
C PRO A 155 -5.27 7.80 -13.75
N GLU A 156 -5.13 8.98 -14.37
CA GLU A 156 -6.25 9.62 -15.08
C GLU A 156 -6.61 8.88 -16.39
N LEU A 157 -7.87 8.94 -16.78
CA LEU A 157 -8.34 8.50 -18.11
C LEU A 157 -7.69 9.37 -19.20
N LYS A 158 -7.22 8.76 -20.27
CA LYS A 158 -6.43 9.42 -21.31
C LYS A 158 -7.28 9.89 -22.48
N ASN A 159 -8.19 9.08 -22.98
CA ASN A 159 -8.93 9.34 -24.20
C ASN A 159 -10.41 9.00 -24.05
N ASP A 160 -11.24 9.66 -24.87
CA ASP A 160 -12.62 9.24 -25.04
C ASP A 160 -12.69 7.88 -25.76
N GLY A 161 -13.48 6.97 -25.21
CA GLY A 161 -13.64 5.63 -25.77
C GLY A 161 -12.64 4.59 -25.26
N ASP A 162 -11.80 4.94 -24.27
CA ASP A 162 -10.95 3.97 -23.58
C ASP A 162 -11.79 2.83 -22.95
N VAL A 163 -11.28 1.61 -23.01
CA VAL A 163 -11.95 0.44 -22.44
C VAL A 163 -11.57 0.30 -20.97
N LEU A 164 -12.59 0.22 -20.11
CA LEU A 164 -12.40 -0.05 -18.69
C LEU A 164 -12.45 -1.56 -18.45
N VAL A 165 -11.39 -2.10 -17.86
CA VAL A 165 -11.29 -3.50 -17.45
C VAL A 165 -11.19 -3.57 -15.93
N ARG A 166 -12.10 -4.34 -15.32
CA ARG A 166 -12.09 -4.59 -13.89
C ARG A 166 -11.45 -5.95 -13.59
N PHE A 167 -10.50 -5.96 -12.67
CA PHE A 167 -9.87 -7.17 -12.14
C PHE A 167 -10.35 -7.40 -10.70
N ASP A 168 -10.92 -8.57 -10.44
CA ASP A 168 -11.43 -8.91 -9.11
C ASP A 168 -10.49 -9.89 -8.40
N ILE A 169 -10.22 -9.60 -7.13
CA ILE A 169 -9.50 -10.49 -6.22
C ILE A 169 -10.45 -11.57 -5.71
N LYS A 170 -10.09 -12.83 -5.89
CA LYS A 170 -10.83 -13.95 -5.30
C LYS A 170 -10.60 -14.01 -3.78
N LYS A 171 -11.64 -14.38 -3.08
CA LYS A 171 -11.64 -14.55 -1.62
C LYS A 171 -12.06 -15.97 -1.26
N ASN A 172 -11.52 -16.46 -0.16
CA ASN A 172 -11.96 -17.73 0.43
C ASN A 172 -13.22 -17.52 1.30
N GLN A 173 -13.69 -18.60 1.95
CA GLN A 173 -14.87 -18.57 2.82
C GLN A 173 -14.74 -17.68 4.08
N TYR A 174 -13.56 -17.20 4.38
CA TYR A 174 -13.25 -16.31 5.50
C TYR A 174 -12.98 -14.88 5.03
N ASP A 175 -13.36 -14.52 3.81
CA ASP A 175 -13.09 -13.22 3.19
C ASP A 175 -11.60 -12.86 3.06
N LEU A 176 -10.72 -13.86 3.08
CA LEU A 176 -9.28 -13.65 2.87
C LEU A 176 -8.94 -13.75 1.38
N PRO A 177 -8.01 -12.92 0.88
CA PRO A 177 -7.58 -12.98 -0.51
C PRO A 177 -6.89 -14.31 -0.83
N ASP A 178 -7.15 -14.84 -2.02
CA ASP A 178 -6.37 -15.94 -2.60
C ASP A 178 -5.05 -15.37 -3.13
N PHE A 179 -3.99 -15.48 -2.32
CA PHE A 179 -2.70 -14.87 -2.65
C PHE A 179 -2.06 -15.43 -3.93
N GLU A 180 -2.30 -16.68 -4.29
CA GLU A 180 -1.78 -17.20 -5.56
C GLU A 180 -2.48 -16.54 -6.76
N GLN A 181 -3.80 -16.37 -6.67
CA GLN A 181 -4.54 -15.64 -7.69
C GLN A 181 -4.16 -14.15 -7.73
N VAL A 182 -3.98 -13.52 -6.58
CA VAL A 182 -3.58 -12.10 -6.48
C VAL A 182 -2.20 -11.87 -7.10
N LYS A 183 -1.21 -12.72 -6.81
CA LYS A 183 0.13 -12.65 -7.42
C LYS A 183 0.08 -12.79 -8.93
N ALA A 184 -0.65 -13.78 -9.44
CA ALA A 184 -0.82 -13.98 -10.87
C ALA A 184 -1.51 -12.77 -11.53
N LEU A 185 -2.53 -12.21 -10.88
CA LEU A 185 -3.23 -11.02 -11.33
C LEU A 185 -2.32 -9.79 -11.40
N TYR A 186 -1.53 -9.55 -10.35
CA TYR A 186 -0.64 -8.40 -10.29
C TYR A 186 0.52 -8.51 -11.29
N SER A 187 1.04 -9.72 -11.54
CA SER A 187 1.98 -9.95 -12.63
C SER A 187 1.37 -9.62 -14.00
N ALA A 188 0.16 -10.10 -14.26
CA ALA A 188 -0.50 -9.84 -15.53
C ALA A 188 -0.82 -8.34 -15.73
N ILE A 189 -1.21 -7.62 -14.68
CA ILE A 189 -1.43 -6.17 -14.76
C ILE A 189 -0.10 -5.45 -15.03
N HIS A 190 0.98 -5.83 -14.35
CA HIS A 190 2.31 -5.26 -14.59
C HIS A 190 2.73 -5.47 -16.06
N GLU A 191 2.60 -6.69 -16.59
CA GLU A 191 2.90 -6.99 -18.00
C GLU A 191 2.05 -6.20 -18.99
N LEU A 192 0.78 -5.91 -18.65
CA LEU A 192 -0.09 -5.08 -19.49
C LEU A 192 0.31 -3.60 -19.51
N ILE A 193 0.99 -3.13 -18.48
CA ILE A 193 1.44 -1.73 -18.34
C ILE A 193 2.76 -1.52 -19.09
N GLN A 194 3.65 -2.52 -19.11
CA GLN A 194 4.96 -2.48 -19.79
C GLN A 194 4.83 -2.62 -21.30
#